data_eb7c61fcca2d1d93de8d74e5e3a5e0e8
#
_entry.id   eb7c61fcca2d1d93de8d74e5e3a5e0e8
#
_cell.length_a   1.000
_cell.length_b   1.000
_cell.length_c   1.000
_cell.angle_alpha   90.00
_cell.angle_beta   90.00
_cell.angle_gamma   90.00
#
_symmetry.space_group_name_H-M   'P 1'
#
loop_
_entity.id
_entity.type
_entity.pdbx_description
1 polymer ?
#
loop_
_entity_poly.entity_id
_entity_poly.type
_entity_poly.pdbx_seq_one_letter_code
_entity_poly.pdbx_strand_id
1 'polypeptide(L)'
;MRLVQAGAGARRDLVLVYHLNATADEDVRAAIGPGACIVNETVPQAQIGAYGSFGPDGIATVTDALAWAQGEAGAFDRARLILIGFSAGYIAVRTQLFSGEDPDAIVIADGIQTPRPGDPAAVAPWTAYANQARLGARVFVASHTTQGPTNLMSTGETLRLITGFALLQTGTLASPAITSEGKLVVLSFMGNDHRAQGYVVLPRMLETAMRLLDEGQGALAAVASKAWPMVGVVVLALAAVGGVMLARRGR
;
A
#
# COMPACT_ATOMS: atom_id res chain seq x y z
N MET A 1 0.73 -12.93 -16.51
CA MET A 1 0.82 -13.29 -15.07
C MET A 1 1.90 -14.32 -14.85
N ARG A 2 2.50 -14.36 -13.67
CA ARG A 2 3.50 -15.35 -13.24
C ARG A 2 3.22 -15.76 -11.79
N LEU A 3 3.14 -17.07 -11.55
CA LEU A 3 3.01 -17.59 -10.18
C LEU A 3 4.37 -17.45 -9.46
N VAL A 4 4.36 -16.72 -8.35
CA VAL A 4 5.52 -16.54 -7.47
C VAL A 4 5.50 -17.57 -6.34
N GLN A 5 4.31 -17.84 -5.80
CA GLN A 5 4.08 -18.79 -4.74
C GLN A 5 2.68 -19.37 -4.83
N ALA A 6 2.55 -20.69 -4.74
CA ALA A 6 1.26 -21.37 -4.75
C ALA A 6 0.49 -21.21 -3.42
N GLY A 7 1.22 -21.05 -2.32
CA GLY A 7 0.65 -21.08 -0.97
C GLY A 7 0.30 -22.48 -0.49
N ALA A 8 -0.12 -22.59 0.75
CA ALA A 8 -0.53 -23.85 1.38
C ALA A 8 -1.94 -23.73 2.00
N GLY A 9 -2.63 -24.88 2.07
CA GLY A 9 -3.98 -24.95 2.65
C GLY A 9 -5.11 -24.73 1.64
N ALA A 10 -6.33 -25.06 2.06
CA ALA A 10 -7.54 -24.89 1.27
C ALA A 10 -8.04 -23.44 1.21
N ARG A 11 -7.62 -22.60 2.15
CA ARG A 11 -7.94 -21.18 2.22
C ARG A 11 -6.64 -20.37 2.22
N ARG A 12 -6.47 -19.46 1.25
CA ARG A 12 -5.22 -18.72 1.02
C ARG A 12 -5.52 -17.24 0.80
N ASP A 13 -4.58 -16.39 1.19
CA ASP A 13 -4.58 -15.02 0.74
C ASP A 13 -4.23 -14.97 -0.74
N LEU A 14 -4.94 -14.18 -1.53
CA LEU A 14 -4.56 -13.85 -2.91
C LEU A 14 -3.80 -12.54 -2.89
N VAL A 15 -2.55 -12.59 -3.32
CA VAL A 15 -1.67 -11.43 -3.40
C VAL A 15 -1.36 -11.15 -4.86
N LEU A 16 -1.81 -9.99 -5.35
CA LEU A 16 -1.51 -9.52 -6.69
C LEU A 16 -0.42 -8.44 -6.63
N VAL A 17 0.67 -8.70 -7.33
CA VAL A 17 1.85 -7.83 -7.37
C VAL A 17 2.00 -7.23 -8.76
N TYR A 18 2.12 -5.92 -8.85
CA TYR A 18 2.22 -5.19 -10.11
C TYR A 18 3.53 -4.41 -10.21
N HIS A 19 4.17 -4.49 -11.38
CA HIS A 19 5.38 -3.75 -11.75
C HIS A 19 6.60 -4.06 -10.87
N LEU A 20 6.75 -5.31 -10.48
CA LEU A 20 7.90 -5.78 -9.72
C LEU A 20 8.62 -6.89 -10.50
N ASN A 21 9.92 -6.78 -10.68
CA ASN A 21 10.66 -7.80 -11.40
C ASN A 21 10.93 -9.05 -10.55
N ALA A 22 11.37 -10.12 -11.19
CA ALA A 22 11.57 -11.42 -10.57
C ALA A 22 12.63 -11.42 -9.43
N THR A 23 13.53 -10.44 -9.39
CA THR A 23 14.58 -10.41 -8.35
C THR A 23 14.03 -10.07 -6.97
N ALA A 24 12.85 -9.45 -6.89
CA ALA A 24 12.20 -9.14 -5.62
C ALA A 24 11.23 -10.23 -5.13
N ASP A 25 11.02 -11.29 -5.91
CA ASP A 25 10.03 -12.33 -5.56
C ASP A 25 10.35 -13.05 -4.25
N GLU A 26 11.63 -13.30 -3.98
CA GLU A 26 12.05 -13.98 -2.75
C GLU A 26 11.75 -13.13 -1.52
N ASP A 27 12.05 -11.84 -1.58
CA ASP A 27 11.79 -10.90 -0.49
C ASP A 27 10.28 -10.73 -0.26
N VAL A 28 9.48 -10.68 -1.33
CA VAL A 28 8.01 -10.64 -1.25
C VAL A 28 7.47 -11.92 -0.61
N ARG A 29 7.96 -13.10 -1.02
CA ARG A 29 7.57 -14.37 -0.41
C ARG A 29 7.92 -14.45 1.07
N ALA A 30 9.12 -14.03 1.42
CA ALA A 30 9.58 -14.02 2.81
C ALA A 30 8.73 -13.12 3.70
N ALA A 31 8.39 -11.92 3.21
CA ALA A 31 7.61 -10.93 3.96
C ALA A 31 6.13 -11.35 4.14
N ILE A 32 5.54 -12.00 3.14
CA ILE A 32 4.11 -12.41 3.18
C ILE A 32 3.93 -13.75 3.88
N GLY A 33 4.88 -14.66 3.75
CA GLY A 33 4.82 -15.98 4.35
C GLY A 33 4.12 -17.04 3.48
N PRO A 34 4.17 -18.33 3.91
CA PRO A 34 3.84 -19.48 3.06
C PRO A 34 2.34 -19.70 2.83
N GLY A 35 1.47 -19.02 3.57
CA GLY A 35 0.00 -19.21 3.49
C GLY A 35 -0.67 -18.51 2.31
N ALA A 36 0.04 -17.70 1.54
CA ALA A 36 -0.52 -16.91 0.46
C ALA A 36 -0.24 -17.50 -0.93
N CYS A 37 -1.19 -17.32 -1.85
CA CYS A 37 -0.96 -17.47 -3.28
C CYS A 37 -0.53 -16.12 -3.85
N ILE A 38 0.69 -16.03 -4.37
CA ILE A 38 1.29 -14.78 -4.86
C ILE A 38 1.41 -14.83 -6.38
N VAL A 39 0.74 -13.90 -7.04
CA VAL A 39 0.74 -13.73 -8.50
C VAL A 39 1.39 -12.39 -8.83
N ASN A 40 2.41 -12.41 -9.68
CA ASN A 40 3.04 -11.20 -10.20
C ASN A 40 2.59 -10.96 -11.64
N GLU A 41 2.00 -9.78 -11.86
CA GLU A 41 1.57 -9.32 -13.18
C GLU A 41 2.36 -8.06 -13.55
N THR A 42 3.54 -8.29 -14.12
CA THR A 42 4.42 -7.21 -14.58
C THR A 42 4.39 -7.12 -16.10
N VAL A 43 3.99 -5.96 -16.62
CA VAL A 43 4.06 -5.67 -18.05
C VAL A 43 5.40 -5.03 -18.41
N PRO A 44 5.89 -5.17 -19.66
CA PRO A 44 7.08 -4.48 -20.13
C PRO A 44 6.96 -2.95 -19.94
N GLN A 45 8.08 -2.28 -19.67
CA GLN A 45 8.10 -0.82 -19.45
C GLN A 45 7.45 -0.02 -20.59
N ALA A 46 7.61 -0.46 -21.83
CA ALA A 46 6.97 0.18 -22.98
C ALA A 46 5.44 0.03 -23.01
N GLN A 47 4.87 -0.84 -22.18
CA GLN A 47 3.45 -1.18 -22.12
C GLN A 47 2.80 -0.81 -20.79
N ILE A 48 3.39 0.06 -19.99
CA ILE A 48 2.85 0.45 -18.65
C ILE A 48 1.42 1.02 -18.73
N GLY A 49 1.01 1.55 -19.88
CA GLY A 49 -0.38 1.96 -20.13
C GLY A 49 -1.39 0.83 -20.01
N ALA A 50 -0.97 -0.43 -20.22
CA ALA A 50 -1.81 -1.62 -20.07
C ALA A 50 -2.35 -1.79 -18.62
N TYR A 51 -1.65 -1.26 -17.62
CA TYR A 51 -2.16 -1.24 -16.24
C TYR A 51 -3.46 -0.44 -16.07
N GLY A 52 -3.82 0.41 -17.02
CA GLY A 52 -5.02 1.24 -16.98
C GLY A 52 -6.30 0.58 -17.49
N SER A 53 -6.25 -0.67 -17.96
CA SER A 53 -7.38 -1.39 -18.54
C SER A 53 -7.36 -2.88 -18.19
N PHE A 54 -8.50 -3.55 -18.36
CA PHE A 54 -8.62 -4.99 -18.24
C PHE A 54 -8.64 -5.67 -19.62
N GLY A 55 -8.30 -6.96 -19.65
CA GLY A 55 -8.46 -7.83 -20.82
C GLY A 55 -7.14 -8.16 -21.52
N PRO A 56 -7.18 -8.62 -22.78
CA PRO A 56 -6.00 -9.16 -23.47
C PRO A 56 -4.82 -8.21 -23.59
N ASP A 57 -5.10 -6.90 -23.71
CA ASP A 57 -4.09 -5.83 -23.80
C ASP A 57 -3.94 -5.07 -22.47
N GLY A 58 -4.54 -5.56 -21.39
CA GLY A 58 -4.55 -4.94 -20.07
C GLY A 58 -4.07 -5.87 -18.97
N ILE A 59 -4.56 -5.63 -17.76
CA ILE A 59 -4.36 -6.52 -16.61
C ILE A 59 -5.54 -7.48 -16.43
N ALA A 60 -5.32 -8.56 -15.70
CA ALA A 60 -6.40 -9.44 -15.28
C ALA A 60 -7.31 -8.73 -14.25
N THR A 61 -8.61 -9.02 -14.31
CA THR A 61 -9.48 -8.72 -13.14
C THR A 61 -9.06 -9.59 -11.96
N VAL A 62 -9.48 -9.22 -10.74
CA VAL A 62 -9.23 -10.09 -9.56
C VAL A 62 -9.83 -11.47 -9.75
N THR A 63 -11.01 -11.57 -10.39
CA THR A 63 -11.66 -12.85 -10.68
C THR A 63 -10.84 -13.70 -11.64
N ASP A 64 -10.33 -13.10 -12.73
CA ASP A 64 -9.51 -13.82 -13.70
C ASP A 64 -8.15 -14.22 -13.12
N ALA A 65 -7.55 -13.35 -12.31
CA ALA A 65 -6.30 -13.64 -11.61
C ALA A 65 -6.47 -14.78 -10.60
N LEU A 66 -7.59 -14.82 -9.86
CA LEU A 66 -7.93 -15.93 -8.96
C LEU A 66 -8.13 -17.24 -9.73
N ALA A 67 -8.91 -17.22 -10.80
CA ALA A 67 -9.15 -18.41 -11.62
C ALA A 67 -7.84 -18.95 -12.22
N TRP A 68 -7.00 -18.06 -12.73
CA TRP A 68 -5.67 -18.44 -13.24
C TRP A 68 -4.78 -19.01 -12.12
N ALA A 69 -4.74 -18.37 -10.95
CA ALA A 69 -3.96 -18.83 -9.81
C ALA A 69 -4.41 -20.20 -9.31
N GLN A 70 -5.71 -20.47 -9.29
CA GLN A 70 -6.28 -21.78 -8.95
C GLN A 70 -5.90 -22.86 -9.99
N GLY A 71 -5.80 -22.50 -11.27
CA GLY A 71 -5.31 -23.39 -12.32
C GLY A 71 -3.85 -23.80 -12.11
N GLU A 72 -2.99 -22.88 -11.69
CA GLU A 72 -1.56 -23.11 -11.48
C GLU A 72 -1.24 -23.74 -10.12
N ALA A 73 -1.95 -23.34 -9.06
CA ALA A 73 -1.64 -23.68 -7.67
C ALA A 73 -2.58 -24.73 -7.05
N GLY A 74 -3.56 -25.24 -7.82
CA GLY A 74 -4.67 -26.04 -7.33
C GLY A 74 -5.77 -25.21 -6.65
N ALA A 75 -6.97 -25.76 -6.55
CA ALA A 75 -8.14 -25.08 -6.02
C ALA A 75 -7.92 -24.60 -4.56
N PHE A 76 -8.38 -23.37 -4.27
CA PHE A 76 -8.42 -22.79 -2.93
C PHE A 76 -9.48 -21.71 -2.83
N ASP A 77 -9.94 -21.44 -1.61
CA ASP A 77 -10.80 -20.30 -1.32
C ASP A 77 -9.95 -19.08 -1.00
N ARG A 78 -10.29 -17.92 -1.56
CA ARG A 78 -9.64 -16.65 -1.21
C ARG A 78 -10.01 -16.26 0.21
N ALA A 79 -9.01 -16.16 1.08
CA ALA A 79 -9.16 -15.67 2.45
C ALA A 79 -9.20 -14.13 2.48
N ARG A 80 -8.17 -13.50 1.94
CA ARG A 80 -7.99 -12.04 1.84
C ARG A 80 -7.50 -11.69 0.44
N LEU A 81 -7.73 -10.43 0.02
CA LEU A 81 -7.16 -9.84 -1.19
C LEU A 81 -6.13 -8.78 -0.79
N ILE A 82 -4.91 -8.92 -1.28
CA ILE A 82 -3.83 -7.98 -1.05
C ILE A 82 -3.32 -7.48 -2.40
N LEU A 83 -3.34 -6.17 -2.60
CA LEU A 83 -2.85 -5.53 -3.82
C LEU A 83 -1.54 -4.79 -3.54
N ILE A 84 -0.53 -5.08 -4.34
CA ILE A 84 0.82 -4.51 -4.21
C ILE A 84 1.19 -3.82 -5.50
N GLY A 85 1.62 -2.55 -5.41
CA GLY A 85 2.12 -1.79 -6.55
C GLY A 85 3.47 -1.14 -6.25
N PHE A 86 4.41 -1.27 -7.17
CA PHE A 86 5.64 -0.48 -7.16
C PHE A 86 5.64 0.44 -8.37
N SER A 87 6.02 1.71 -8.20
CA SER A 87 6.13 2.67 -9.31
C SER A 87 4.85 2.67 -10.15
N ALA A 88 4.91 2.44 -11.46
CA ALA A 88 3.76 2.37 -12.37
C ALA A 88 2.72 1.31 -12.00
N GLY A 89 3.05 0.33 -11.16
CA GLY A 89 2.11 -0.67 -10.65
C GLY A 89 0.93 -0.10 -9.87
N TYR A 90 1.04 1.15 -9.36
CA TYR A 90 -0.10 1.84 -8.75
C TYR A 90 -1.28 2.03 -9.71
N ILE A 91 -1.02 2.12 -11.02
CA ILE A 91 -2.07 2.27 -12.05
C ILE A 91 -2.94 1.01 -12.05
N ALA A 92 -2.33 -0.18 -11.96
CA ALA A 92 -3.07 -1.43 -11.87
C ALA A 92 -3.91 -1.50 -10.58
N VAL A 93 -3.33 -1.17 -9.44
CA VAL A 93 -4.07 -1.11 -8.16
C VAL A 93 -5.23 -0.10 -8.24
N ARG A 94 -5.00 1.07 -8.83
CA ARG A 94 -6.06 2.05 -9.08
C ARG A 94 -7.16 1.48 -9.96
N THR A 95 -6.80 0.79 -11.05
CA THR A 95 -7.76 0.19 -11.98
C THR A 95 -8.64 -0.84 -11.26
N GLN A 96 -8.08 -1.67 -10.38
CA GLN A 96 -8.86 -2.58 -9.53
C GLN A 96 -9.81 -1.82 -8.58
N LEU A 97 -9.33 -0.76 -7.90
CA LEU A 97 -10.19 0.05 -7.03
C LEU A 97 -11.33 0.74 -7.77
N PHE A 98 -11.08 1.26 -8.99
CA PHE A 98 -12.11 1.90 -9.82
C PHE A 98 -13.13 0.90 -10.36
N SER A 99 -12.78 -0.38 -10.48
CA SER A 99 -13.73 -1.45 -10.84
C SER A 99 -14.61 -1.91 -9.68
N GLY A 100 -14.37 -1.38 -8.49
CA GLY A 100 -15.15 -1.72 -7.29
C GLY A 100 -14.56 -2.85 -6.46
N GLU A 101 -13.32 -3.27 -6.72
CA GLU A 101 -12.63 -4.22 -5.85
C GLU A 101 -12.37 -3.61 -4.46
N ASP A 102 -12.57 -4.41 -3.43
CA ASP A 102 -12.42 -4.03 -2.02
C ASP A 102 -11.32 -4.90 -1.35
N PRO A 103 -10.04 -4.60 -1.59
CA PRO A 103 -8.95 -5.37 -1.01
C PRO A 103 -8.86 -5.19 0.50
N ASP A 104 -8.38 -6.23 1.20
CA ASP A 104 -8.12 -6.19 2.64
C ASP A 104 -6.87 -5.36 2.96
N ALA A 105 -5.88 -5.37 2.06
CA ALA A 105 -4.70 -4.52 2.14
C ALA A 105 -4.27 -3.97 0.79
N ILE A 106 -3.75 -2.74 0.82
CA ILE A 106 -3.02 -2.13 -0.29
C ILE A 106 -1.63 -1.72 0.20
N VAL A 107 -0.60 -2.08 -0.57
CA VAL A 107 0.79 -1.68 -0.34
C VAL A 107 1.34 -1.01 -1.59
N ILE A 108 1.69 0.27 -1.51
CA ILE A 108 2.22 1.04 -2.65
C ILE A 108 3.59 1.62 -2.33
N ALA A 109 4.60 1.13 -3.04
CA ALA A 109 5.96 1.65 -2.95
C ALA A 109 6.21 2.71 -4.03
N ASP A 110 6.27 3.98 -3.61
CA ASP A 110 6.62 5.17 -4.42
C ASP A 110 5.95 5.22 -5.80
N GLY A 111 4.62 5.16 -5.82
CA GLY A 111 3.90 5.01 -7.08
C GLY A 111 2.64 5.87 -7.26
N ILE A 112 1.98 6.33 -6.22
CA ILE A 112 0.70 7.04 -6.39
C ILE A 112 0.94 8.46 -6.93
N GLN A 113 0.48 8.72 -8.15
CA GLN A 113 0.65 9.99 -8.83
C GLN A 113 -0.67 10.44 -9.48
N THR A 114 -0.90 11.74 -9.55
CA THR A 114 -2.04 12.34 -10.25
C THR A 114 -1.59 13.53 -11.10
N PRO A 115 -2.29 13.87 -12.22
CA PRO A 115 -2.00 15.09 -12.98
C PRO A 115 -2.05 16.35 -12.11
N ARG A 116 -1.20 17.32 -12.41
CA ARG A 116 -1.25 18.65 -11.77
C ARG A 116 -2.44 19.46 -12.29
N PRO A 117 -3.13 20.26 -11.47
CA PRO A 117 -2.81 20.59 -10.06
C PRO A 117 -3.34 19.59 -9.02
N GLY A 118 -3.81 18.46 -9.43
CA GLY A 118 -4.45 17.44 -8.62
C GLY A 118 -5.92 17.28 -9.05
N ASP A 119 -6.28 16.09 -9.51
CA ASP A 119 -7.65 15.77 -9.90
C ASP A 119 -8.36 15.05 -8.73
N PRO A 120 -9.38 15.69 -8.09
CA PRO A 120 -10.14 15.07 -7.02
C PRO A 120 -10.78 13.76 -7.42
N ALA A 121 -11.25 13.60 -8.66
CA ALA A 121 -11.84 12.37 -9.15
C ALA A 121 -10.79 11.24 -9.23
N ALA A 122 -9.57 11.56 -9.67
CA ALA A 122 -8.48 10.60 -9.76
C ALA A 122 -8.00 10.09 -8.39
N VAL A 123 -8.20 10.85 -7.31
CA VAL A 123 -7.77 10.46 -5.95
C VAL A 123 -8.92 9.97 -5.07
N ALA A 124 -10.18 10.14 -5.48
CA ALA A 124 -11.34 9.81 -4.66
C ALA A 124 -11.35 8.34 -4.15
N PRO A 125 -11.10 7.29 -4.96
CA PRO A 125 -11.05 5.92 -4.47
C PRO A 125 -9.93 5.69 -3.46
N TRP A 126 -8.76 6.32 -3.66
CA TRP A 126 -7.66 6.26 -2.71
C TRP A 126 -8.00 6.92 -1.39
N THR A 127 -8.67 8.08 -1.43
CA THR A 127 -9.12 8.80 -0.24
C THR A 127 -10.15 7.98 0.54
N ALA A 128 -11.11 7.38 -0.16
CA ALA A 128 -12.09 6.50 0.46
C ALA A 128 -11.41 5.30 1.14
N TYR A 129 -10.46 4.66 0.46
CA TYR A 129 -9.71 3.53 1.01
C TYR A 129 -8.83 3.94 2.22
N ALA A 130 -8.14 5.08 2.13
CA ALA A 130 -7.34 5.62 3.25
C ALA A 130 -8.20 5.90 4.49
N ASN A 131 -9.43 6.39 4.31
CA ASN A 131 -10.37 6.61 5.41
C ASN A 131 -10.80 5.28 6.06
N GLN A 132 -11.04 4.22 5.28
CA GLN A 132 -11.30 2.89 5.83
C GLN A 132 -10.10 2.36 6.62
N ALA A 133 -8.87 2.61 6.14
CA ALA A 133 -7.66 2.21 6.84
C ALA A 133 -7.48 2.98 8.17
N ARG A 134 -7.80 4.28 8.21
CA ARG A 134 -7.84 5.05 9.47
C ARG A 134 -8.79 4.45 10.49
N LEU A 135 -9.94 4.00 10.05
CA LEU A 135 -10.95 3.38 10.92
C LEU A 135 -10.60 1.93 11.29
N GLY A 136 -9.47 1.39 10.80
CA GLY A 136 -9.00 0.04 11.07
C GLY A 136 -9.70 -1.06 10.27
N ALA A 137 -10.60 -0.71 9.34
CA ALA A 137 -11.34 -1.68 8.53
C ALA A 137 -10.48 -2.29 7.41
N ARG A 138 -9.51 -1.55 6.89
CA ARG A 138 -8.58 -1.96 5.83
C ARG A 138 -7.15 -1.62 6.23
N VAL A 139 -6.16 -2.14 5.49
CA VAL A 139 -4.74 -1.80 5.68
C VAL A 139 -4.25 -1.03 4.47
N PHE A 140 -3.67 0.14 4.69
CA PHE A 140 -3.03 0.93 3.65
C PHE A 140 -1.61 1.32 4.07
N VAL A 141 -0.61 0.77 3.41
CA VAL A 141 0.80 1.09 3.63
C VAL A 141 1.35 1.70 2.35
N ALA A 142 1.82 2.93 2.43
CA ALA A 142 2.41 3.62 1.29
C ALA A 142 3.80 4.16 1.63
N SER A 143 4.69 4.24 0.64
CA SER A 143 5.94 4.96 0.75
C SER A 143 6.08 6.01 -0.35
N HIS A 144 6.89 7.02 -0.10
CA HIS A 144 7.23 8.02 -1.09
C HIS A 144 8.64 8.54 -0.95
N THR A 145 9.20 8.96 -2.08
CA THR A 145 10.42 9.77 -2.17
C THR A 145 10.07 11.24 -2.45
N THR A 146 11.07 12.10 -2.48
CA THR A 146 10.87 13.52 -2.84
C THR A 146 10.80 13.77 -4.34
N GLN A 147 11.00 12.74 -5.17
CA GLN A 147 10.97 12.86 -6.64
C GLN A 147 9.60 12.59 -7.23
N GLY A 148 9.33 13.29 -8.31
CA GLY A 148 8.18 13.05 -9.18
C GLY A 148 8.43 13.61 -10.58
N PRO A 149 7.74 13.12 -11.61
CA PRO A 149 7.78 13.70 -12.94
C PRO A 149 7.25 15.14 -12.93
N THR A 150 7.70 15.96 -13.87
CA THR A 150 7.37 17.40 -13.90
C THR A 150 5.91 17.69 -14.20
N ASN A 151 5.22 16.81 -14.93
CA ASN A 151 3.81 16.94 -15.33
C ASN A 151 2.82 16.25 -14.36
N LEU A 152 3.31 15.53 -13.38
CA LEU A 152 2.51 14.87 -12.35
C LEU A 152 2.87 15.42 -10.97
N MET A 153 1.95 15.29 -10.04
CA MET A 153 2.27 15.42 -8.62
C MET A 153 3.14 14.24 -8.20
N SER A 154 4.15 14.47 -7.38
CA SER A 154 4.94 13.40 -6.78
C SER A 154 4.04 12.50 -5.92
N THR A 155 4.52 11.30 -5.62
CA THR A 155 3.82 10.40 -4.70
C THR A 155 3.54 11.09 -3.35
N GLY A 156 4.51 11.83 -2.82
CA GLY A 156 4.33 12.56 -1.56
C GLY A 156 3.26 13.66 -1.63
N GLU A 157 3.22 14.45 -2.71
CA GLU A 157 2.17 15.46 -2.93
C GLU A 157 0.80 14.80 -3.03
N THR A 158 0.69 13.70 -3.78
CA THR A 158 -0.57 12.97 -3.95
C THR A 158 -1.02 12.32 -2.65
N LEU A 159 -0.11 11.73 -1.88
CA LEU A 159 -0.43 11.14 -0.56
C LEU A 159 -0.92 12.21 0.44
N ARG A 160 -0.40 13.45 0.38
CA ARG A 160 -0.95 14.55 1.20
C ARG A 160 -2.40 14.84 0.86
N LEU A 161 -2.78 14.83 -0.43
CA LEU A 161 -4.17 15.02 -0.84
C LEU A 161 -5.06 13.89 -0.35
N ILE A 162 -4.60 12.63 -0.47
CA ILE A 162 -5.36 11.44 -0.09
C ILE A 162 -5.53 11.34 1.42
N THR A 163 -4.45 11.59 2.15
CA THR A 163 -4.39 11.31 3.59
C THR A 163 -4.57 12.55 4.47
N GLY A 164 -4.34 13.75 3.97
CA GLY A 164 -4.28 14.95 4.78
C GLY A 164 -3.09 15.01 5.74
N PHE A 165 -2.16 14.06 5.68
CA PHE A 165 -0.98 14.05 6.53
C PHE A 165 0.02 15.16 6.16
N ALA A 166 0.62 15.78 7.16
CA ALA A 166 1.82 16.60 7.00
C ALA A 166 3.04 15.67 6.88
N LEU A 167 3.31 15.15 5.67
CA LEU A 167 4.37 14.19 5.45
C LEU A 167 5.75 14.84 5.63
N LEU A 168 6.58 14.22 6.45
CA LEU A 168 7.95 14.65 6.72
C LEU A 168 8.88 14.21 5.58
N GLN A 169 9.76 15.12 5.14
CA GLN A 169 10.77 14.82 4.11
C GLN A 169 12.16 14.60 4.74
N THR A 170 12.20 13.82 5.82
CA THR A 170 13.43 13.70 6.64
C THR A 170 13.92 12.26 6.81
N GLY A 171 13.18 11.27 6.33
CA GLY A 171 13.56 9.86 6.48
C GLY A 171 14.69 9.41 5.55
N THR A 172 15.45 8.42 5.95
CA THR A 172 16.43 7.71 5.13
C THR A 172 16.01 6.26 4.90
N LEU A 173 16.67 5.52 3.99
CA LEU A 173 16.40 4.09 3.78
C LEU A 173 16.59 3.27 5.06
N ALA A 174 17.54 3.64 5.91
CA ALA A 174 17.78 2.99 7.19
C ALA A 174 16.73 3.37 8.25
N SER A 175 16.23 4.61 8.18
CA SER A 175 15.31 5.19 9.18
C SER A 175 14.31 6.12 8.50
N PRO A 176 13.20 5.58 7.93
CA PRO A 176 12.16 6.41 7.33
C PRO A 176 11.44 7.25 8.39
N ALA A 177 10.92 8.40 7.98
CA ALA A 177 9.92 9.07 8.78
C ALA A 177 8.57 8.35 8.59
N ILE A 178 7.89 8.02 9.68
CA ILE A 178 6.63 7.27 9.65
C ILE A 178 5.51 8.17 10.16
N THR A 179 4.44 8.25 9.38
CA THR A 179 3.18 8.87 9.80
C THR A 179 2.09 7.81 9.74
N SER A 180 1.32 7.65 10.80
CA SER A 180 0.28 6.63 10.84
C SER A 180 -0.95 7.07 11.64
N GLU A 181 -2.11 6.53 11.25
CA GLU A 181 -3.40 6.67 11.94
C GLU A 181 -4.26 5.42 11.64
N GLY A 182 -4.68 4.71 12.66
CA GLY A 182 -5.34 3.41 12.48
C GLY A 182 -4.40 2.40 11.79
N LYS A 183 -4.87 1.83 10.68
CA LYS A 183 -4.08 0.94 9.82
C LYS A 183 -3.60 1.65 8.54
N LEU A 184 -3.64 2.98 8.51
CA LEU A 184 -3.03 3.81 7.49
C LEU A 184 -1.61 4.16 7.91
N VAL A 185 -0.61 3.76 7.12
CA VAL A 185 0.82 3.99 7.40
C VAL A 185 1.49 4.58 6.16
N VAL A 186 2.20 5.70 6.33
CA VAL A 186 2.99 6.32 5.27
C VAL A 186 4.44 6.44 5.71
N LEU A 187 5.35 5.88 4.90
CA LEU A 187 6.80 5.96 5.07
C LEU A 187 7.36 7.04 4.15
N SER A 188 8.02 8.02 4.74
CA SER A 188 8.61 9.16 4.01
C SER A 188 10.12 9.05 3.95
N PHE A 189 10.69 9.27 2.77
CA PHE A 189 12.12 9.21 2.50
C PHE A 189 12.60 10.49 1.86
N MET A 190 13.77 10.96 2.28
CA MET A 190 14.47 12.06 1.63
C MET A 190 15.40 11.51 0.55
N GLY A 191 15.37 12.09 -0.65
CA GLY A 191 16.24 11.73 -1.77
C GLY A 191 15.57 10.92 -2.87
N ASN A 192 16.39 10.45 -3.81
CA ASN A 192 16.00 10.01 -5.15
C ASN A 192 16.02 8.49 -5.34
N ASP A 193 15.95 7.72 -4.26
CA ASP A 193 16.17 6.29 -4.36
C ASP A 193 14.87 5.52 -4.67
N HIS A 194 14.25 5.87 -5.81
CA HIS A 194 13.05 5.23 -6.30
C HIS A 194 13.21 3.70 -6.42
N ARG A 195 14.37 3.22 -6.90
CA ARG A 195 14.61 1.77 -7.02
C ARG A 195 14.65 1.08 -5.67
N ALA A 196 15.28 1.69 -4.67
CA ALA A 196 15.33 1.11 -3.33
C ALA A 196 13.94 0.95 -2.71
N GLN A 197 12.94 1.73 -3.13
CA GLN A 197 11.57 1.56 -2.67
C GLN A 197 11.01 0.18 -3.03
N GLY A 198 11.27 -0.34 -4.23
CA GLY A 198 10.80 -1.66 -4.66
C GLY A 198 11.57 -2.83 -4.05
N TYR A 199 12.85 -2.67 -3.71
CA TYR A 199 13.72 -3.79 -3.33
C TYR A 199 14.12 -3.80 -1.87
N VAL A 200 14.20 -2.65 -1.22
CA VAL A 200 14.63 -2.53 0.18
C VAL A 200 13.47 -2.17 1.09
N VAL A 201 12.61 -1.27 0.62
CA VAL A 201 11.52 -0.72 1.45
C VAL A 201 10.27 -1.60 1.37
N LEU A 202 9.91 -2.06 0.17
CA LEU A 202 8.68 -2.86 -0.04
C LEU A 202 8.60 -4.11 0.85
N PRO A 203 9.63 -4.94 1.03
CA PRO A 203 9.54 -6.09 1.93
C PRO A 203 9.12 -5.69 3.35
N ARG A 204 9.67 -4.61 3.88
CA ARG A 204 9.33 -4.10 5.23
C ARG A 204 7.91 -3.52 5.30
N MET A 205 7.44 -2.90 4.20
CA MET A 205 6.05 -2.44 4.09
C MET A 205 5.09 -3.64 4.11
N LEU A 206 5.46 -4.74 3.44
CA LEU A 206 4.68 -5.98 3.43
C LEU A 206 4.63 -6.62 4.82
N GLU A 207 5.75 -6.75 5.52
CA GLU A 207 5.78 -7.21 6.91
C GLU A 207 4.86 -6.35 7.80
N THR A 208 4.88 -5.03 7.61
CA THR A 208 3.99 -4.09 8.33
C THR A 208 2.53 -4.36 7.98
N ALA A 209 2.21 -4.51 6.69
CA ALA A 209 0.85 -4.76 6.24
C ALA A 209 0.30 -6.10 6.75
N MET A 210 1.09 -7.17 6.64
CA MET A 210 0.70 -8.50 7.11
C MET A 210 0.44 -8.50 8.62
N ARG A 211 1.29 -7.87 9.40
CA ARG A 211 1.09 -7.72 10.83
C ARG A 211 -0.19 -6.94 11.15
N LEU A 212 -0.46 -5.81 10.47
CA LEU A 212 -1.68 -5.02 10.65
C LEU A 212 -2.96 -5.77 10.23
N LEU A 213 -2.85 -6.69 9.27
CA LEU A 213 -3.95 -7.60 8.89
C LEU A 213 -4.26 -8.62 10.00
N ASP A 214 -3.22 -9.15 10.65
CA ASP A 214 -3.34 -10.22 11.64
C ASP A 214 -3.64 -9.66 13.05
N GLU A 215 -3.26 -8.43 13.33
CA GLU A 215 -3.47 -7.79 14.61
C GLU A 215 -4.84 -7.09 14.68
N GLY A 216 -5.63 -7.36 15.72
CA GLY A 216 -6.79 -6.54 16.08
C GLY A 216 -6.38 -5.10 16.45
N GLN A 217 -7.36 -4.21 16.68
CA GLN A 217 -7.20 -2.74 16.86
C GLN A 217 -6.18 -2.25 17.93
N GLY A 218 -5.51 -3.14 18.67
CA GLY A 218 -4.56 -2.80 19.73
C GLY A 218 -3.08 -2.65 19.30
N ALA A 219 -2.75 -2.88 18.04
CA ALA A 219 -1.37 -3.12 17.60
C ALA A 219 -0.52 -1.90 17.22
N LEU A 220 -1.09 -0.71 17.15
CA LEU A 220 -0.39 0.49 16.69
C LEU A 220 0.87 0.86 17.49
N ALA A 221 0.87 0.56 18.80
CA ALA A 221 2.03 0.81 19.67
C ALA A 221 3.22 -0.11 19.34
N ALA A 222 2.96 -1.32 18.80
CA ALA A 222 4.00 -2.31 18.49
C ALA A 222 4.70 -2.04 17.15
N VAL A 223 4.03 -1.38 16.19
CA VAL A 223 4.60 -1.03 14.87
C VAL A 223 5.79 -0.08 15.04
N ALA A 224 5.67 0.89 15.95
CA ALA A 224 6.72 1.89 16.19
C ALA A 224 7.96 1.30 16.89
N SER A 225 7.79 0.22 17.69
CA SER A 225 8.85 -0.25 18.58
C SER A 225 9.70 -1.40 18.03
N LYS A 226 9.23 -2.17 17.04
CA LYS A 226 9.92 -3.38 16.55
C LYS A 226 10.45 -3.32 15.13
N ALA A 227 9.93 -2.46 14.29
CA ALA A 227 10.24 -2.48 12.85
C ALA A 227 11.53 -1.75 12.46
N TRP A 228 12.03 -0.85 13.33
CA TRP A 228 13.21 -0.01 13.01
C TRP A 228 14.07 0.15 14.26
N PRO A 229 15.39 -0.01 14.17
CA PRO A 229 16.25 0.40 15.27
C PRO A 229 16.05 1.90 15.50
N MET A 230 15.72 2.24 16.72
CA MET A 230 15.28 3.55 17.16
C MET A 230 16.16 4.71 16.68
N VAL A 231 15.63 5.58 15.80
CA VAL A 231 15.96 7.00 15.78
C VAL A 231 14.66 7.76 15.49
N GLY A 232 14.10 8.33 16.53
CA GLY A 232 13.13 9.43 16.45
C GLY A 232 11.74 9.11 15.87
N VAL A 233 10.90 8.39 16.60
CA VAL A 233 9.47 8.32 16.33
C VAL A 233 8.81 9.56 16.90
N VAL A 234 8.39 10.51 16.04
CA VAL A 234 7.43 11.54 16.45
C VAL A 234 6.04 10.95 16.25
N VAL A 235 5.52 10.30 17.27
CA VAL A 235 4.10 9.98 17.36
C VAL A 235 3.37 11.28 17.71
N LEU A 236 2.87 12.01 16.75
CA LEU A 236 1.86 13.04 16.98
C LEU A 236 0.52 12.32 17.23
N ALA A 237 0.32 11.89 18.47
CA ALA A 237 -1.02 11.62 18.97
C ALA A 237 -1.75 12.96 19.09
N LEU A 238 -2.49 13.37 18.07
CA LEU A 238 -3.54 14.36 18.21
C LEU A 238 -4.66 13.73 19.04
N ALA A 239 -4.47 13.75 20.38
CA ALA A 239 -5.57 13.55 21.30
C ALA A 239 -6.62 14.64 20.99
N ALA A 240 -7.81 14.21 20.61
CA ALA A 240 -8.98 15.05 20.51
C ALA A 240 -9.21 15.79 21.84
N VAL A 241 -8.77 17.04 21.91
CA VAL A 241 -9.24 17.99 22.90
C VAL A 241 -10.48 18.65 22.31
N GLY A 242 -11.54 17.88 22.24
CA GLY A 242 -12.90 18.34 22.00
C GLY A 242 -13.74 17.95 23.20
N GLY A 243 -13.87 18.83 24.17
CA GLY A 243 -14.82 18.58 25.21
C GLY A 243 -14.56 19.37 26.48
N VAL A 244 -15.50 20.27 26.76
CA VAL A 244 -15.78 20.90 28.04
C VAL A 244 -15.11 22.26 28.26
N MET A 245 -15.66 23.27 27.60
CA MET A 245 -15.92 24.56 28.24
C MET A 245 -17.41 24.83 28.19
N LEU A 246 -18.14 24.26 29.11
CA LEU A 246 -19.47 24.70 29.47
C LEU A 246 -19.51 25.03 30.94
N ALA A 247 -19.99 26.26 31.19
CA ALA A 247 -20.59 26.71 32.44
C ALA A 247 -19.65 27.10 33.59
N ARG A 248 -19.43 28.42 33.71
CA ARG A 248 -19.75 29.16 34.92
C ARG A 248 -19.72 30.67 34.63
N ARG A 249 -20.85 31.24 34.27
CA ARG A 249 -21.26 32.59 34.64
C ARG A 249 -22.54 32.48 35.44
N GLY A 250 -22.41 32.68 36.70
CA GLY A 250 -23.46 32.95 37.66
C GLY A 250 -22.90 33.80 38.76
N ARG A 251 -23.14 35.02 38.69
CA ARG A 251 -23.45 36.10 39.66
C ARG A 251 -22.82 37.40 39.24
#